data_e8b2bdd7393b396e9fd104666ff6807c
#
_entry.id   e8b2bdd7393b396e9fd104666ff6807c
#
_cell.length_a   1.000
_cell.length_b   1.000
_cell.length_c   1.000
_cell.angle_alpha   90.00
_cell.angle_beta   90.00
_cell.angle_gamma   90.00
#
_symmetry.space_group_name_H-M   'P 1'
#
loop_
_entity.id
_entity.type
_entity.pdbx_description
1 polymer ?
#
loop_
_entity_poly.entity_id
_entity_poly.type
_entity_poly.pdbx_seq_one_letter_code
_entity_poly.pdbx_strand_id
1 'polypeptide(L)'
;MTKVESEIARMVDKETKAWNDRDAETLISLFHPDMVWPWPKTPQSHDPMDWEMPLGKFNRKRWKTGWQDLFDNFRLVRNIRKIRKIAVSNEKDGAFAVVDIDTLWVDGKGNKNQWKGRVCKVYSKVKGAWKITMHTGVLEY
;
A
#
# COMPACT_ATOMS: atom_id res chain seq x y z
N MET A 1 14.02 -8.08 -16.38
CA MET A 1 12.67 -7.49 -16.18
C MET A 1 12.15 -6.94 -17.49
N THR A 2 10.90 -7.22 -17.81
CA THR A 2 10.25 -6.58 -18.96
C THR A 2 10.02 -5.09 -18.73
N LYS A 3 9.65 -4.35 -19.78
CA LYS A 3 9.31 -2.93 -19.67
C LYS A 3 8.17 -2.69 -18.67
N VAL A 4 7.12 -3.51 -18.77
CA VAL A 4 5.93 -3.35 -17.87
C VAL A 4 6.29 -3.72 -16.44
N GLU A 5 7.05 -4.79 -16.22
CA GLU A 5 7.53 -5.11 -14.87
C GLU A 5 8.33 -3.97 -14.27
N SER A 6 9.17 -3.30 -15.07
CA SER A 6 9.92 -2.13 -14.62
C SER A 6 9.01 -0.93 -14.29
N GLU A 7 7.93 -0.75 -15.04
CA GLU A 7 6.93 0.29 -14.73
C GLU A 7 6.25 0.01 -13.38
N ILE A 8 5.89 -1.25 -13.11
CA ILE A 8 5.29 -1.64 -11.83
C ILE A 8 6.28 -1.48 -10.69
N ALA A 9 7.55 -1.88 -10.87
CA ALA A 9 8.59 -1.65 -9.87
C ALA A 9 8.71 -0.16 -9.52
N ARG A 10 8.66 0.72 -10.52
CA ARG A 10 8.67 2.17 -10.29
C ARG A 10 7.44 2.66 -9.51
N MET A 11 6.27 2.04 -9.73
CA MET A 11 5.07 2.35 -8.94
C MET A 11 5.26 1.98 -7.46
N VAL A 12 5.85 0.81 -7.19
CA VAL A 12 6.17 0.39 -5.82
C VAL A 12 7.16 1.36 -5.18
N ASP A 13 8.20 1.75 -5.90
CA ASP A 13 9.20 2.71 -5.40
C ASP A 13 8.59 4.09 -5.14
N LYS A 14 7.72 4.55 -6.01
CA LYS A 14 7.04 5.84 -5.86
C LYS A 14 6.14 5.86 -4.62
N GLU A 15 5.40 4.78 -4.38
CA GLU A 15 4.60 4.62 -3.17
C GLU A 15 5.49 4.58 -1.93
N THR A 16 6.57 3.80 -1.96
CA THR A 16 7.53 3.71 -0.87
C THR A 16 8.11 5.08 -0.52
N LYS A 17 8.48 5.86 -1.53
CA LYS A 17 8.98 7.23 -1.34
C LYS A 17 7.90 8.13 -0.73
N ALA A 18 6.66 8.02 -1.16
CA ALA A 18 5.56 8.81 -0.60
C ALA A 18 5.36 8.52 0.90
N TRP A 19 5.46 7.26 1.33
CA TRP A 19 5.47 6.90 2.75
C TRP A 19 6.67 7.50 3.48
N ASN A 20 7.87 7.37 2.91
CA ASN A 20 9.10 7.90 3.52
C ASN A 20 9.05 9.41 3.70
N ASP A 21 8.52 10.12 2.72
CA ASP A 21 8.39 11.58 2.73
C ASP A 21 7.16 12.07 3.48
N ARG A 22 6.30 11.15 3.94
CA ARG A 22 5.00 11.46 4.55
C ARG A 22 4.17 12.38 3.65
N ASP A 23 4.11 12.03 2.37
CA ASP A 23 3.47 12.81 1.31
C ASP A 23 2.11 12.20 0.97
N ALA A 24 1.07 12.61 1.70
CA ALA A 24 -0.28 12.11 1.51
C ALA A 24 -0.84 12.44 0.11
N GLU A 25 -0.51 13.59 -0.44
CA GLU A 25 -0.99 14.00 -1.77
C GLU A 25 -0.48 13.06 -2.86
N THR A 26 0.83 12.78 -2.88
CA THR A 26 1.41 11.83 -3.84
C THR A 26 0.85 10.43 -3.63
N LEU A 27 0.74 9.98 -2.38
CA LEU A 27 0.17 8.67 -2.05
C LEU A 27 -1.23 8.50 -2.65
N ILE A 28 -2.11 9.46 -2.39
CA ILE A 28 -3.50 9.45 -2.90
C ILE A 28 -3.54 9.49 -4.44
N SER A 29 -2.60 10.19 -5.06
CA SER A 29 -2.54 10.29 -6.54
C SER A 29 -2.26 8.95 -7.23
N LEU A 30 -1.74 7.96 -6.50
CA LEU A 30 -1.45 6.62 -7.02
C LEU A 30 -2.68 5.71 -7.04
N PHE A 31 -3.76 6.09 -6.38
CA PHE A 31 -4.93 5.24 -6.21
C PHE A 31 -5.93 5.39 -7.34
N HIS A 32 -6.51 4.24 -7.73
CA HIS A 32 -7.65 4.21 -8.62
C HIS A 32 -8.88 4.80 -7.91
N PRO A 33 -9.83 5.45 -8.62
CA PRO A 33 -11.06 5.97 -8.00
C PRO A 33 -11.89 4.93 -7.24
N ASP A 34 -11.77 3.66 -7.59
CA ASP A 34 -12.47 2.54 -6.94
C ASP A 34 -11.52 1.68 -6.09
N MET A 35 -10.43 2.28 -5.60
CA MET A 35 -9.45 1.62 -4.74
C MET A 35 -10.10 0.97 -3.52
N VAL A 36 -9.70 -0.27 -3.21
CA VAL A 36 -10.07 -0.97 -1.99
C VAL A 36 -8.82 -1.36 -1.21
N TRP A 37 -8.95 -1.36 0.12
CA TRP A 37 -7.86 -1.66 1.03
C TRP A 37 -8.33 -2.60 2.12
N PRO A 38 -8.63 -3.88 1.81
CA PRO A 38 -8.96 -4.88 2.83
C PRO A 38 -7.69 -5.21 3.61
N TRP A 39 -7.82 -5.28 4.93
CA TRP A 39 -6.66 -5.42 5.81
C TRP A 39 -6.98 -6.33 7.00
N PRO A 40 -6.05 -7.18 7.43
CA PRO A 40 -6.27 -7.98 8.63
C PRO A 40 -6.43 -7.10 9.87
N LYS A 41 -7.39 -7.42 10.70
CA LYS A 41 -7.74 -6.64 11.89
C LYS A 41 -6.59 -6.60 12.90
N THR A 42 -5.84 -7.69 13.03
CA THR A 42 -4.62 -7.79 13.85
C THR A 42 -3.51 -8.45 13.03
N PRO A 43 -2.24 -8.31 13.43
CA PRO A 43 -1.12 -8.96 12.73
C PRO A 43 -1.25 -10.49 12.60
N GLN A 44 -2.03 -11.12 13.49
CA GLN A 44 -2.24 -12.56 13.52
C GLN A 44 -3.55 -13.00 12.86
N SER A 45 -4.34 -12.09 12.34
CA SER A 45 -5.65 -12.41 11.71
C SER A 45 -5.42 -12.94 10.29
N HIS A 46 -5.32 -14.25 10.15
CA HIS A 46 -5.14 -14.92 8.87
C HIS A 46 -6.45 -15.38 8.22
N ASP A 47 -7.55 -15.37 8.98
CA ASP A 47 -8.87 -15.66 8.44
C ASP A 47 -9.47 -14.41 7.81
N PRO A 48 -9.80 -14.42 6.50
CA PRO A 48 -10.40 -13.26 5.83
C PRO A 48 -11.70 -12.76 6.46
N MET A 49 -12.40 -13.59 7.22
CA MET A 49 -13.60 -13.19 7.96
C MET A 49 -13.29 -12.17 9.07
N ASP A 50 -12.04 -12.12 9.52
CA ASP A 50 -11.56 -11.16 10.53
C ASP A 50 -10.95 -9.90 9.91
N TRP A 51 -11.02 -9.78 8.58
CA TRP A 51 -10.46 -8.63 7.88
C TRP A 51 -11.48 -7.49 7.83
N GLU A 52 -10.97 -6.28 7.66
CA GLU A 52 -11.78 -5.06 7.62
C GLU A 52 -11.31 -4.15 6.49
N MET A 53 -12.09 -3.13 6.19
CA MET A 53 -11.70 -2.04 5.29
C MET A 53 -11.65 -0.75 6.13
N PRO A 54 -10.50 -0.46 6.76
CA PRO A 54 -10.43 0.61 7.77
C PRO A 54 -10.74 2.00 7.20
N LEU A 55 -10.50 2.22 5.91
CA LEU A 55 -10.81 3.49 5.24
C LEU A 55 -12.12 3.43 4.43
N GLY A 56 -12.79 2.28 4.40
CA GLY A 56 -14.01 2.06 3.63
C GLY A 56 -13.81 2.21 2.12
N LYS A 57 -14.85 2.58 1.41
CA LYS A 57 -14.77 2.89 -0.01
C LYS A 57 -13.86 4.10 -0.25
N PHE A 58 -13.08 4.06 -1.35
CA PHE A 58 -12.18 5.17 -1.66
C PHE A 58 -12.93 6.50 -1.71
N ASN A 59 -12.42 7.45 -0.95
CA ASN A 59 -12.83 8.84 -0.94
C ASN A 59 -11.58 9.67 -0.75
N ARG A 60 -11.23 10.48 -1.72
CA ARG A 60 -9.97 11.22 -1.75
C ARG A 60 -9.74 12.01 -0.46
N LYS A 61 -10.74 12.77 -0.02
CA LYS A 61 -10.63 13.61 1.17
C LYS A 61 -10.46 12.78 2.45
N ARG A 62 -11.31 11.76 2.63
CA ARG A 62 -11.25 10.91 3.83
C ARG A 62 -9.96 10.13 3.92
N TRP A 63 -9.51 9.52 2.81
CA TRP A 63 -8.28 8.75 2.79
C TRP A 63 -7.05 9.63 2.97
N LYS A 64 -7.02 10.80 2.32
CA LYS A 64 -5.93 11.76 2.52
C LYS A 64 -5.86 12.23 3.96
N THR A 65 -6.99 12.56 4.58
CA THR A 65 -7.07 12.97 5.99
C THR A 65 -6.57 11.84 6.90
N GLY A 66 -6.98 10.60 6.65
CA GLY A 66 -6.53 9.44 7.44
C GLY A 66 -5.02 9.24 7.40
N TRP A 67 -4.41 9.31 6.21
CA TRP A 67 -2.95 9.20 6.09
C TRP A 67 -2.24 10.41 6.67
N GLN A 68 -2.78 11.61 6.47
CA GLN A 68 -2.21 12.82 7.05
C GLN A 68 -2.23 12.77 8.58
N ASP A 69 -3.29 12.27 9.20
CA ASP A 69 -3.38 12.08 10.65
C ASP A 69 -2.29 11.12 11.15
N LEU A 70 -2.03 10.04 10.43
CA LEU A 70 -0.90 9.15 10.74
C LEU A 70 0.42 9.90 10.68
N PHE A 71 0.65 10.68 9.62
CA PHE A 71 1.90 11.42 9.42
C PHE A 71 2.10 12.53 10.46
N ASP A 72 1.01 13.15 10.90
CA ASP A 72 1.07 14.23 11.90
C ASP A 72 1.31 13.70 13.32
N ASN A 73 0.85 12.49 13.62
CA ASN A 73 0.87 11.94 14.97
C ASN A 73 1.96 10.87 15.20
N PHE A 74 2.55 10.34 14.12
CA PHE A 74 3.55 9.28 14.20
C PHE A 74 4.82 9.66 13.47
N ARG A 75 5.95 9.19 14.01
CA ARG A 75 7.26 9.30 13.38
C ARG A 75 7.57 7.97 12.70
N LEU A 76 8.07 8.03 11.47
CA LEU A 76 8.52 6.84 10.76
C LEU A 76 9.91 6.44 11.26
N VAL A 77 10.02 5.23 11.82
CA VAL A 77 11.28 4.68 12.31
C VAL A 77 12.00 3.94 11.19
N ARG A 78 11.26 3.11 10.44
CA ARG A 78 11.81 2.40 9.28
C ARG A 78 10.69 2.08 8.30
N ASN A 79 11.05 1.91 7.05
CA ASN A 79 10.13 1.50 6.00
C ASN A 79 10.89 0.68 4.96
N ILE A 80 11.01 -0.61 5.22
CA ILE A 80 11.74 -1.55 4.37
C ILE A 80 10.72 -2.24 3.46
N ARG A 81 10.96 -2.18 2.16
CA ARG A 81 10.09 -2.75 1.13
C ARG A 81 10.91 -3.57 0.17
N LYS A 82 10.56 -4.85 -0.01
CA LYS A 82 11.26 -5.76 -0.92
C LYS A 82 10.28 -6.41 -1.88
N ILE A 83 10.42 -6.11 -3.17
CA ILE A 83 9.62 -6.74 -4.22
C ILE A 83 10.05 -8.20 -4.33
N ARG A 84 9.09 -9.11 -4.21
CA ARG A 84 9.30 -10.56 -4.36
C ARG A 84 8.93 -11.05 -5.74
N LYS A 85 7.84 -10.53 -6.30
CA LYS A 85 7.36 -10.95 -7.61
C LYS A 85 6.50 -9.85 -8.23
N ILE A 86 6.58 -9.75 -9.54
CA ILE A 86 5.66 -8.96 -10.35
C ILE A 86 5.08 -9.90 -11.41
N ALA A 87 3.75 -9.88 -11.55
CA ALA A 87 3.03 -10.62 -12.58
C ALA A 87 2.19 -9.63 -13.39
N VAL A 88 2.22 -9.77 -14.71
CA VAL A 88 1.55 -8.83 -15.63
C VAL A 88 0.55 -9.61 -16.48
N SER A 89 -0.63 -9.02 -16.72
CA SER A 89 -1.63 -9.59 -17.61
C SER A 89 -1.14 -9.68 -19.06
N ASN A 90 -1.74 -10.57 -19.82
CA ASN A 90 -1.40 -10.74 -21.25
C ASN A 90 -1.64 -9.43 -22.02
N GLU A 91 -2.67 -8.69 -21.68
CA GLU A 91 -3.05 -7.42 -22.29
C GLU A 91 -2.16 -6.26 -21.81
N LYS A 92 -1.33 -6.47 -20.79
CA LYS A 92 -0.41 -5.48 -20.21
C LYS A 92 -1.13 -4.27 -19.60
N ASP A 93 -2.36 -4.48 -19.12
CA ASP A 93 -3.22 -3.47 -18.50
C ASP A 93 -3.55 -3.74 -17.04
N GLY A 94 -3.11 -4.88 -16.53
CA GLY A 94 -3.23 -5.27 -15.14
C GLY A 94 -1.95 -5.91 -14.63
N ALA A 95 -1.66 -5.79 -13.34
CA ALA A 95 -0.48 -6.38 -12.74
C ALA A 95 -0.64 -6.58 -11.24
N PHE A 96 0.14 -7.51 -10.69
CA PHE A 96 0.29 -7.73 -9.26
C PHE A 96 1.75 -7.51 -8.87
N ALA A 97 1.98 -6.86 -7.73
CA ALA A 97 3.28 -6.86 -7.09
C ALA A 97 3.17 -7.47 -5.70
N VAL A 98 3.94 -8.51 -5.45
CA VAL A 98 4.08 -9.12 -4.11
C VAL A 98 5.29 -8.47 -3.45
N VAL A 99 5.08 -7.86 -2.30
CA VAL A 99 6.08 -7.05 -1.61
C VAL A 99 6.13 -7.44 -0.14
N ASP A 100 7.32 -7.76 0.35
CA ASP A 100 7.54 -7.89 1.79
C ASP A 100 7.77 -6.50 2.37
N ILE A 101 7.04 -6.19 3.44
CA ILE A 101 7.13 -4.89 4.11
C ILE A 101 7.55 -5.05 5.56
N ASP A 102 8.32 -4.10 6.05
CA ASP A 102 8.59 -3.88 7.48
C ASP A 102 8.59 -2.38 7.71
N THR A 103 7.45 -1.88 8.18
CA THR A 103 7.21 -0.46 8.39
C THR A 103 6.87 -0.25 9.85
N LEU A 104 7.60 0.62 10.54
CA LEU A 104 7.37 0.94 11.94
C LEU A 104 7.15 2.44 12.12
N TRP A 105 6.03 2.75 12.71
CA TRP A 105 5.64 4.09 13.15
C TRP A 105 5.61 4.13 14.68
N VAL A 106 6.01 5.25 15.28
CA VAL A 106 5.98 5.47 16.73
C VAL A 106 5.38 6.84 17.00
N ASP A 107 4.40 6.92 17.93
CA ASP A 107 3.82 8.19 18.33
C ASP A 107 4.63 8.88 19.44
N GLY A 108 4.19 10.07 19.87
CA GLY A 108 4.88 10.85 20.92
C GLY A 108 4.88 10.20 22.30
N LYS A 109 4.05 9.16 22.52
CA LYS A 109 3.98 8.41 23.78
C LYS A 109 4.73 7.09 23.74
N GLY A 110 5.40 6.77 22.62
CA GLY A 110 6.11 5.52 22.43
C GLY A 110 5.25 4.35 21.97
N ASN A 111 3.98 4.59 21.65
CA ASN A 111 3.11 3.55 21.06
C ASN A 111 3.57 3.23 19.65
N LYS A 112 3.62 1.94 19.33
CA LYS A 112 4.10 1.44 18.05
C LYS A 112 2.93 1.05 17.15
N ASN A 113 3.04 1.40 15.87
CA ASN A 113 2.18 0.88 14.80
C ASN A 113 3.11 0.22 13.76
N GLN A 114 3.10 -1.10 13.73
CA GLN A 114 3.99 -1.88 12.86
C GLN A 114 3.20 -2.63 11.80
N TRP A 115 3.64 -2.48 10.55
CA TRP A 115 3.15 -3.25 9.41
C TRP A 115 4.30 -4.14 8.93
N LYS A 116 4.21 -5.42 9.23
CA LYS A 116 5.27 -6.37 8.89
C LYS A 116 4.66 -7.64 8.32
N GLY A 117 5.04 -7.99 7.09
CA GLY A 117 4.57 -9.18 6.43
C GLY A 117 4.57 -9.04 4.92
N ARG A 118 3.78 -9.87 4.27
CA ARG A 118 3.70 -9.92 2.80
C ARG A 118 2.40 -9.28 2.34
N VAL A 119 2.50 -8.36 1.40
CA VAL A 119 1.36 -7.67 0.82
C VAL A 119 1.29 -7.93 -0.68
N CYS A 120 0.06 -7.84 -1.21
CA CYS A 120 -0.21 -7.88 -2.64
C CYS A 120 -0.78 -6.52 -3.05
N LYS A 121 -0.12 -5.91 -4.03
CA LYS A 121 -0.57 -4.66 -4.64
C LYS A 121 -1.09 -4.98 -6.02
N VAL A 122 -2.34 -4.59 -6.29
CA VAL A 122 -2.99 -4.81 -7.57
C VAL A 122 -3.03 -3.49 -8.33
N TYR A 123 -2.57 -3.54 -9.57
CA TYR A 123 -2.50 -2.35 -10.44
C TYR A 123 -3.38 -2.53 -11.66
N SER A 124 -4.01 -1.46 -12.10
CA SER A 124 -4.71 -1.38 -13.38
C SER A 124 -4.22 -0.16 -14.15
N LYS A 125 -4.13 -0.30 -15.47
CA LYS A 125 -3.76 0.81 -16.35
C LYS A 125 -5.03 1.56 -16.76
N VAL A 126 -5.11 2.84 -16.41
CA VAL A 126 -6.27 3.69 -16.64
C VAL A 126 -5.82 4.90 -17.47
N LYS A 127 -6.35 5.04 -18.67
CA LYS A 127 -5.98 6.15 -19.57
C LYS A 127 -4.46 6.31 -19.71
N GLY A 128 -3.76 5.18 -19.85
CA GLY A 128 -2.31 5.14 -20.03
C GLY A 128 -1.47 5.28 -18.75
N ALA A 129 -2.10 5.42 -17.58
CA ALA A 129 -1.41 5.53 -16.29
C ALA A 129 -1.71 4.34 -15.39
N TRP A 130 -0.70 3.82 -14.72
CA TRP A 130 -0.88 2.77 -13.70
C TRP A 130 -1.47 3.37 -12.42
N LYS A 131 -2.49 2.69 -11.88
CA LYS A 131 -3.12 3.05 -10.60
C LYS A 131 -3.24 1.81 -9.73
N ILE A 132 -3.13 1.98 -8.41
CA ILE A 132 -3.36 0.90 -7.44
C ILE A 132 -4.87 0.75 -7.27
N THR A 133 -5.39 -0.44 -7.56
CA THR A 133 -6.81 -0.77 -7.42
C THR A 133 -7.12 -1.54 -6.15
N MET A 134 -6.15 -2.27 -5.60
CA MET A 134 -6.27 -2.99 -4.35
C MET A 134 -4.91 -3.08 -3.67
N HIS A 135 -4.92 -2.96 -2.35
CA HIS A 135 -3.79 -3.28 -1.50
C HIS A 135 -4.29 -4.18 -0.37
N THR A 136 -3.70 -5.34 -0.22
CA THR A 136 -4.07 -6.30 0.81
C THR A 136 -2.87 -7.14 1.23
N GLY A 137 -2.97 -7.84 2.34
CA GLY A 137 -1.87 -8.71 2.77
C GLY A 137 -2.07 -9.38 4.10
N VAL A 138 -1.06 -10.16 4.46
CA VAL A 138 -0.93 -10.79 5.76
C VAL A 138 0.24 -10.13 6.47
N LEU A 139 -0.01 -9.54 7.64
CA LEU A 139 1.02 -8.78 8.35
C LEU A 139 2.08 -9.68 8.98
N GLU A 140 1.69 -10.84 9.51
CA GLU A 140 2.63 -11.86 10.01
C GLU A 140 2.24 -13.22 9.47
N TYR A 141 3.24 -14.05 9.14
CA TYR A 141 3.02 -15.41 8.61
C TYR A 141 4.27 -16.28 8.83
#